data_4d9f069c9f3a87d453605dd1821371b8
#
_entry.id   4d9f069c9f3a87d453605dd1821371b8
#
_cell.length_a   1.000
_cell.length_b   1.000
_cell.length_c   1.000
_cell.angle_alpha   90.00
_cell.angle_beta   90.00
_cell.angle_gamma   90.00
#
_symmetry.space_group_name_H-M   'P 1'
#
loop_
_entity.id
_entity.type
_entity.pdbx_description
1 polymer ?
#
loop_
_entity_poly.entity_id
_entity_poly.type
_entity_poly.pdbx_seq_one_letter_code
_entity_poly.pdbx_strand_id
1 'polypeptide(L)'
;MFGAVARKIFGSANERRIRAYRPRVDAINDLEKELERLSDDELRARTEAFRKELADGKEFDDILVPAFATVREAAKRTLGQRHFDVQLIGGMVLHEGRISEMKTGEGKTLVATLPVYLNALARRGVHVVTVNDYLARRDAEWMGQIYKFLGLTVGVIVHGLDDAQRKAAYDCDVTYGTNNELGFDYLRDNMKYRLEDMVQRGHIYAIVDEVDSILIDEARTPLIISGPLEDRSDFYNTIDTFIPKLDKVDYEMDEKQRTVNLTEVGMERMERMLKEADLLKSDSLYDVENVSTVHHVNQGLRAHKLFQRDKDYIVRNGEVVIIDEFTGRMMPGRRYSEGLHQDRKSVVRERV
;
A
#
# COMPACT_ATOMS: atom_id res chain seq x y z
N MET A 1 7.22 41.16 -12.05
CA MET A 1 6.68 42.14 -11.10
C MET A 1 5.15 42.01 -10.91
N PHE A 2 4.34 42.02 -11.96
CA PHE A 2 2.85 41.93 -11.85
C PHE A 2 2.34 40.73 -11.04
N GLY A 3 2.91 39.55 -11.18
CA GLY A 3 2.50 38.37 -10.43
C GLY A 3 2.73 38.43 -8.90
N ALA A 4 3.79 39.11 -8.46
CA ALA A 4 4.09 39.30 -7.03
C ALA A 4 3.13 40.31 -6.38
N VAL A 5 2.76 41.37 -7.09
CA VAL A 5 1.79 42.37 -6.64
C VAL A 5 0.36 41.77 -6.58
N ALA A 6 -0.02 41.04 -7.61
CA ALA A 6 -1.31 40.33 -7.62
C ALA A 6 -1.43 39.30 -6.46
N ARG A 7 -0.34 38.57 -6.19
CA ARG A 7 -0.27 37.61 -5.07
C ARG A 7 -0.40 38.29 -3.70
N LYS A 8 0.15 39.51 -3.58
CA LYS A 8 0.08 40.30 -2.32
C LYS A 8 -1.32 40.89 -2.09
N ILE A 9 -2.09 41.19 -3.15
CA ILE A 9 -3.44 41.75 -3.06
C ILE A 9 -4.50 40.65 -2.99
N PHE A 10 -4.40 39.61 -3.81
CA PHE A 10 -5.43 38.57 -3.95
C PHE A 10 -5.09 37.26 -3.22
N GLY A 11 -3.91 37.14 -2.60
CA GLY A 11 -3.44 35.92 -1.99
C GLY A 11 -3.05 34.84 -3.03
N SER A 12 -2.51 33.73 -2.55
CA SER A 12 -2.25 32.52 -3.35
C SER A 12 -3.57 31.80 -3.72
N ALA A 13 -3.53 30.90 -4.69
CA ALA A 13 -4.68 30.06 -5.04
C ALA A 13 -5.18 29.24 -3.82
N ASN A 14 -4.24 28.74 -3.00
CA ASN A 14 -4.56 27.99 -1.79
C ASN A 14 -5.24 28.88 -0.73
N GLU A 15 -4.74 30.08 -0.50
CA GLU A 15 -5.38 31.03 0.44
C GLU A 15 -6.81 31.39 0.04
N ARG A 16 -7.06 31.58 -1.26
CA ARG A 16 -8.43 31.84 -1.75
C ARG A 16 -9.35 30.63 -1.51
N ARG A 17 -8.83 29.42 -1.74
CA ARG A 17 -9.57 28.18 -1.51
C ARG A 17 -9.87 27.99 0.00
N ILE A 18 -8.88 28.18 0.86
CA ILE A 18 -9.06 28.11 2.32
C ILE A 18 -10.13 29.11 2.78
N ARG A 19 -10.14 30.33 2.22
CA ARG A 19 -11.20 31.31 2.53
C ARG A 19 -12.60 30.83 2.11
N ALA A 20 -12.71 30.08 1.02
CA ALA A 20 -13.99 29.57 0.55
C ALA A 20 -14.61 28.52 1.49
N TYR A 21 -13.80 27.83 2.32
CA TYR A 21 -14.30 26.88 3.31
C TYR A 21 -14.81 27.56 4.60
N ARG A 22 -14.37 28.79 4.90
CA ARG A 22 -14.73 29.49 6.17
C ARG A 22 -16.22 29.54 6.44
N PRO A 23 -17.10 29.89 5.49
CA PRO A 23 -18.55 29.90 5.76
C PRO A 23 -19.10 28.53 6.21
N ARG A 24 -18.56 27.44 5.66
CA ARG A 24 -18.93 26.08 6.09
C ARG A 24 -18.42 25.80 7.52
N VAL A 25 -17.21 26.26 7.86
CA VAL A 25 -16.65 26.14 9.22
C VAL A 25 -17.52 26.92 10.22
N ASP A 26 -17.90 28.16 9.89
CA ASP A 26 -18.76 28.97 10.73
C ASP A 26 -20.12 28.29 10.94
N ALA A 27 -20.74 27.77 9.90
CA ALA A 27 -21.98 27.00 9.99
C ALA A 27 -21.87 25.74 10.85
N ILE A 28 -20.71 25.03 10.81
CA ILE A 28 -20.43 23.88 11.68
C ILE A 28 -20.32 24.35 13.14
N ASN A 29 -19.68 25.50 13.39
CA ASN A 29 -19.54 26.08 14.73
C ASN A 29 -20.89 26.50 15.30
N ASP A 30 -21.78 27.05 14.49
CA ASP A 30 -23.12 27.47 14.93
C ASP A 30 -23.98 26.29 15.40
N LEU A 31 -23.80 25.10 14.83
CA LEU A 31 -24.51 23.88 15.23
C LEU A 31 -24.01 23.27 16.56
N GLU A 32 -22.83 23.66 17.06
CA GLU A 32 -22.20 23.01 18.22
C GLU A 32 -23.10 23.04 19.46
N LYS A 33 -23.68 24.21 19.82
CA LYS A 33 -24.56 24.36 21.00
C LYS A 33 -25.84 23.54 20.92
N GLU A 34 -26.36 23.32 19.72
CA GLU A 34 -27.52 22.48 19.49
C GLU A 34 -27.17 21.03 19.75
N LEU A 35 -26.05 20.54 19.13
CA LEU A 35 -25.64 19.17 19.23
C LEU A 35 -25.18 18.77 20.64
N GLU A 36 -24.59 19.67 21.41
CA GLU A 36 -24.23 19.44 22.81
C GLU A 36 -25.44 19.08 23.70
N ARG A 37 -26.65 19.52 23.34
CA ARG A 37 -27.88 19.25 24.10
C ARG A 37 -28.52 17.91 23.76
N LEU A 38 -28.16 17.31 22.66
CA LEU A 38 -28.69 16.01 22.23
C LEU A 38 -28.19 14.90 23.16
N SER A 39 -29.04 13.96 23.43
CA SER A 39 -28.62 12.68 24.02
C SER A 39 -27.76 11.87 23.06
N ASP A 40 -27.06 10.86 23.57
CA ASP A 40 -26.22 9.97 22.74
C ASP A 40 -27.04 9.22 21.67
N ASP A 41 -28.28 8.84 22.03
CA ASP A 41 -29.18 8.15 21.10
C ASP A 41 -29.70 9.11 20.01
N GLU A 42 -30.02 10.35 20.36
CA GLU A 42 -30.41 11.37 19.37
C GLU A 42 -29.25 11.70 18.43
N LEU A 43 -28.02 11.80 18.95
CA LEU A 43 -26.84 12.06 18.14
C LEU A 43 -26.56 10.87 17.17
N ARG A 44 -26.71 9.64 17.66
CA ARG A 44 -26.58 8.42 16.84
C ARG A 44 -27.65 8.33 15.76
N ALA A 45 -28.90 8.69 16.09
CA ALA A 45 -30.03 8.66 15.16
C ALA A 45 -29.83 9.56 13.94
N ARG A 46 -28.99 10.59 14.04
CA ARG A 46 -28.63 11.46 12.90
C ARG A 46 -28.01 10.68 11.75
N THR A 47 -27.29 9.61 12.02
CA THR A 47 -26.69 8.75 10.99
C THR A 47 -27.76 8.17 10.05
N GLU A 48 -28.84 7.63 10.60
CA GLU A 48 -29.93 7.10 9.77
C GLU A 48 -30.74 8.23 9.09
N ALA A 49 -30.86 9.40 9.72
CA ALA A 49 -31.47 10.56 9.08
C ALA A 49 -30.67 11.01 7.84
N PHE A 50 -29.33 11.11 7.94
CA PHE A 50 -28.47 11.45 6.79
C PHE A 50 -28.52 10.39 5.69
N ARG A 51 -28.52 9.11 6.06
CA ARG A 51 -28.68 8.01 5.10
C ARG A 51 -29.98 8.12 4.32
N LYS A 52 -31.06 8.46 4.99
CA LYS A 52 -32.36 8.71 4.37
C LYS A 52 -32.31 9.91 3.43
N GLU A 53 -31.71 11.02 3.85
CA GLU A 53 -31.56 12.21 3.02
C GLU A 53 -30.80 11.93 1.72
N LEU A 54 -29.71 11.13 1.80
CA LEU A 54 -28.98 10.66 0.61
C LEU A 54 -29.83 9.75 -0.28
N ALA A 55 -30.61 8.85 0.32
CA ALA A 55 -31.53 7.98 -0.42
C ALA A 55 -32.65 8.75 -1.12
N ASP A 56 -33.09 9.86 -0.51
CA ASP A 56 -34.08 10.79 -1.05
C ASP A 56 -33.49 11.75 -2.12
N GLY A 57 -32.19 11.61 -2.45
CA GLY A 57 -31.53 12.30 -3.57
C GLY A 57 -30.73 13.54 -3.20
N LYS A 58 -30.47 13.81 -1.92
CA LYS A 58 -29.48 14.84 -1.53
C LYS A 58 -28.07 14.40 -1.86
N GLU A 59 -27.23 15.38 -2.18
CA GLU A 59 -25.80 15.18 -2.39
C GLU A 59 -25.04 15.23 -1.05
N PHE A 60 -23.82 14.65 -1.03
CA PHE A 60 -22.96 14.71 0.15
C PHE A 60 -22.67 16.13 0.62
N ASP A 61 -22.53 17.07 -0.30
CA ASP A 61 -22.28 18.49 -0.01
C ASP A 61 -23.43 19.14 0.76
N ASP A 62 -24.68 18.71 0.54
CA ASP A 62 -25.85 19.24 1.23
C ASP A 62 -25.88 18.86 2.72
N ILE A 63 -25.32 17.70 3.04
CA ILE A 63 -25.29 17.18 4.41
C ILE A 63 -23.92 17.32 5.09
N LEU A 64 -22.90 17.84 4.39
CA LEU A 64 -21.52 17.94 4.89
C LEU A 64 -21.45 18.70 6.21
N VAL A 65 -22.07 19.87 6.27
CA VAL A 65 -22.05 20.73 7.47
C VAL A 65 -22.64 20.02 8.69
N PRO A 66 -23.88 19.51 8.66
CA PRO A 66 -24.45 18.81 9.80
C PRO A 66 -23.76 17.49 10.11
N ALA A 67 -23.21 16.78 9.12
CA ALA A 67 -22.46 15.55 9.33
C ALA A 67 -21.13 15.82 10.05
N PHE A 68 -20.35 16.81 9.60
CA PHE A 68 -19.08 17.18 10.26
C PHE A 68 -19.30 17.69 11.69
N ALA A 69 -20.36 18.48 11.92
CA ALA A 69 -20.74 18.90 13.27
C ALA A 69 -21.05 17.68 14.16
N THR A 70 -21.77 16.68 13.64
CA THR A 70 -22.10 15.45 14.36
C THR A 70 -20.85 14.64 14.73
N VAL A 71 -19.91 14.48 13.79
CA VAL A 71 -18.62 13.79 14.06
C VAL A 71 -17.80 14.53 15.10
N ARG A 72 -17.75 15.87 15.03
CA ARG A 72 -17.02 16.67 16.01
C ARG A 72 -17.56 16.50 17.42
N GLU A 73 -18.88 16.51 17.59
CA GLU A 73 -19.51 16.27 18.89
C GLU A 73 -19.29 14.84 19.37
N ALA A 74 -19.41 13.85 18.48
CA ALA A 74 -19.11 12.45 18.80
C ALA A 74 -17.65 12.24 19.25
N ALA A 75 -16.69 12.87 18.57
CA ALA A 75 -15.27 12.82 18.94
C ALA A 75 -15.01 13.44 20.32
N LYS A 76 -15.70 14.54 20.64
CA LYS A 76 -15.64 15.19 21.95
C LYS A 76 -16.17 14.26 23.05
N ARG A 77 -17.29 13.57 22.82
CA ARG A 77 -17.88 12.64 23.79
C ARG A 77 -17.08 11.35 23.98
N THR A 78 -16.56 10.77 22.90
CA THR A 78 -15.89 9.46 22.95
C THR A 78 -14.41 9.57 23.28
N LEU A 79 -13.70 10.56 22.73
CA LEU A 79 -12.24 10.70 22.86
C LEU A 79 -11.82 11.92 23.69
N GLY A 80 -12.76 12.79 24.09
CA GLY A 80 -12.43 14.09 24.69
C GLY A 80 -11.72 15.05 23.69
N GLN A 81 -11.80 14.79 22.40
CA GLN A 81 -11.09 15.53 21.35
C GLN A 81 -12.08 16.27 20.46
N ARG A 82 -12.04 17.60 20.51
CA ARG A 82 -12.81 18.47 19.64
C ARG A 82 -11.98 18.87 18.42
N HIS A 83 -12.47 18.64 17.21
CA HIS A 83 -11.82 19.11 15.99
C HIS A 83 -11.69 20.65 15.99
N PHE A 84 -10.49 21.12 15.65
CA PHE A 84 -10.23 22.55 15.42
C PHE A 84 -10.74 22.97 14.03
N ASP A 85 -10.94 24.27 13.83
CA ASP A 85 -11.46 24.82 12.58
C ASP A 85 -10.55 24.47 11.37
N VAL A 86 -9.23 24.49 11.57
CA VAL A 86 -8.27 24.06 10.53
C VAL A 86 -8.39 22.58 10.18
N GLN A 87 -8.78 21.75 11.14
CA GLN A 87 -9.01 20.31 10.92
C GLN A 87 -10.31 20.07 10.16
N LEU A 88 -11.36 20.89 10.38
CA LEU A 88 -12.58 20.85 9.57
C LEU A 88 -12.26 21.17 8.10
N ILE A 89 -11.41 22.18 7.85
CA ILE A 89 -10.94 22.53 6.49
C ILE A 89 -10.19 21.34 5.88
N GLY A 90 -9.27 20.72 6.63
CA GLY A 90 -8.55 19.52 6.17
C GLY A 90 -9.50 18.39 5.77
N GLY A 91 -10.53 18.14 6.56
CA GLY A 91 -11.57 17.15 6.26
C GLY A 91 -12.35 17.46 4.96
N MET A 92 -12.71 18.74 4.74
CA MET A 92 -13.38 19.17 3.50
C MET A 92 -12.48 18.98 2.27
N VAL A 93 -11.18 19.32 2.38
CA VAL A 93 -10.21 19.12 1.32
C VAL A 93 -10.08 17.65 0.94
N LEU A 94 -10.03 16.74 1.94
CA LEU A 94 -9.99 15.30 1.72
C LEU A 94 -11.28 14.79 1.10
N HIS A 95 -12.45 15.28 1.52
CA HIS A 95 -13.73 14.91 0.93
C HIS A 95 -13.80 15.26 -0.57
N GLU A 96 -13.22 16.37 -0.97
CA GLU A 96 -13.13 16.81 -2.38
C GLU A 96 -12.12 15.98 -3.21
N GLY A 97 -11.53 14.91 -2.67
CA GLY A 97 -10.55 14.07 -3.36
C GLY A 97 -9.21 14.78 -3.58
N ARG A 98 -8.80 15.64 -2.67
CA ARG A 98 -7.57 16.43 -2.76
C ARG A 98 -6.57 16.06 -1.67
N ILE A 99 -5.34 16.52 -1.83
CA ILE A 99 -4.27 16.34 -0.84
C ILE A 99 -4.40 17.45 0.23
N SER A 100 -4.51 17.02 1.49
CA SER A 100 -4.44 17.89 2.66
C SER A 100 -3.07 17.72 3.33
N GLU A 101 -2.19 18.69 3.12
CA GLU A 101 -0.88 18.71 3.77
C GLU A 101 -1.02 19.26 5.19
N MET A 102 -0.62 18.44 6.17
CA MET A 102 -0.64 18.80 7.59
C MET A 102 0.67 18.34 8.25
N LYS A 103 1.20 19.18 9.15
CA LYS A 103 2.43 18.85 9.90
C LYS A 103 2.19 17.68 10.85
N THR A 104 3.28 17.01 11.19
CA THR A 104 3.26 15.97 12.24
C THR A 104 2.76 16.57 13.56
N GLY A 105 1.84 15.89 14.24
CA GLY A 105 1.23 16.36 15.48
C GLY A 105 -0.02 17.22 15.32
N GLU A 106 -0.42 17.62 14.11
CA GLU A 106 -1.64 18.41 13.87
C GLU A 106 -2.94 17.58 13.85
N GLY A 107 -2.85 16.28 14.16
CA GLY A 107 -4.01 15.42 14.33
C GLY A 107 -4.62 14.92 13.02
N LYS A 108 -3.80 14.58 12.01
CA LYS A 108 -4.24 14.00 10.73
C LYS A 108 -5.22 12.83 10.89
N THR A 109 -4.92 11.92 11.84
CA THR A 109 -5.77 10.76 12.13
C THR A 109 -7.19 11.15 12.54
N LEU A 110 -7.31 12.20 13.38
CA LEU A 110 -8.61 12.72 13.80
C LEU A 110 -9.32 13.43 12.64
N VAL A 111 -8.60 14.19 11.81
CA VAL A 111 -9.16 14.86 10.62
C VAL A 111 -9.82 13.88 9.68
N ALA A 112 -9.20 12.72 9.47
CA ALA A 112 -9.71 11.67 8.59
C ALA A 112 -11.11 11.21 8.98
N THR A 113 -11.49 11.29 10.26
CA THR A 113 -12.80 10.83 10.73
C THR A 113 -13.96 11.59 10.11
N LEU A 114 -13.78 12.86 9.78
CA LEU A 114 -14.79 13.73 9.19
C LEU A 114 -15.26 13.25 7.81
N PRO A 115 -14.37 13.18 6.79
CA PRO A 115 -14.75 12.71 5.47
C PRO A 115 -15.02 11.21 5.43
N VAL A 116 -14.39 10.40 6.29
CA VAL A 116 -14.68 8.96 6.39
C VAL A 116 -16.12 8.74 6.80
N TYR A 117 -16.59 9.39 7.86
CA TYR A 117 -17.98 9.29 8.29
C TYR A 117 -18.95 9.72 7.18
N LEU A 118 -18.72 10.89 6.59
CA LEU A 118 -19.61 11.43 5.55
C LEU A 118 -19.75 10.45 4.38
N ASN A 119 -18.63 9.92 3.86
CA ASN A 119 -18.66 9.01 2.72
C ASN A 119 -19.15 7.61 3.09
N ALA A 120 -18.98 7.17 4.35
CA ALA A 120 -19.49 5.90 4.85
C ALA A 120 -21.04 5.85 4.95
N LEU A 121 -21.70 6.99 4.99
CA LEU A 121 -23.17 7.07 4.99
C LEU A 121 -23.79 6.37 3.78
N ALA A 122 -23.09 6.33 2.64
CA ALA A 122 -23.56 5.62 1.44
C ALA A 122 -23.60 4.08 1.58
N ARG A 123 -23.09 3.50 2.65
CA ARG A 123 -22.99 2.03 2.88
C ARG A 123 -22.24 1.24 1.80
N ARG A 124 -21.35 1.91 1.06
CA ARG A 124 -20.61 1.32 -0.05
C ARG A 124 -19.16 0.98 0.31
N GLY A 125 -18.76 1.18 1.57
CA GLY A 125 -17.43 0.94 2.09
C GLY A 125 -16.45 2.10 1.84
N VAL A 126 -15.78 2.53 2.91
CA VAL A 126 -14.73 3.53 2.88
C VAL A 126 -13.42 2.89 3.34
N HIS A 127 -12.34 3.12 2.62
CA HIS A 127 -11.03 2.58 2.97
C HIS A 127 -10.14 3.66 3.60
N VAL A 128 -9.46 3.30 4.70
CA VAL A 128 -8.41 4.12 5.30
C VAL A 128 -7.10 3.34 5.21
N VAL A 129 -6.21 3.83 4.34
CA VAL A 129 -4.97 3.14 3.97
C VAL A 129 -3.82 3.69 4.79
N THR A 130 -3.09 2.80 5.46
CA THR A 130 -1.92 3.13 6.29
C THR A 130 -0.68 2.35 5.80
N VAL A 131 0.50 2.72 6.29
CA VAL A 131 1.77 2.12 5.84
C VAL A 131 2.09 0.78 6.51
N ASN A 132 1.45 0.43 7.64
CA ASN A 132 1.73 -0.83 8.33
C ASN A 132 0.55 -1.32 9.18
N ASP A 133 0.57 -2.61 9.55
CA ASP A 133 -0.47 -3.29 10.32
C ASP A 133 -0.68 -2.69 11.71
N TYR A 134 0.39 -2.20 12.33
CA TYR A 134 0.29 -1.57 13.65
C TYR A 134 -0.59 -0.31 13.60
N LEU A 135 -0.33 0.57 12.63
CA LEU A 135 -1.13 1.78 12.45
C LEU A 135 -2.57 1.45 12.05
N ALA A 136 -2.77 0.47 11.16
CA ALA A 136 -4.11 0.05 10.77
C ALA A 136 -4.94 -0.40 11.98
N ARG A 137 -4.37 -1.22 12.88
CA ARG A 137 -5.04 -1.66 14.10
C ARG A 137 -5.25 -0.53 15.09
N ARG A 138 -4.19 0.23 15.40
CA ARG A 138 -4.23 1.33 16.36
C ARG A 138 -5.28 2.37 15.98
N ASP A 139 -5.27 2.81 14.72
CA ASP A 139 -6.15 3.88 14.28
C ASP A 139 -7.60 3.40 14.12
N ALA A 140 -7.81 2.16 13.69
CA ALA A 140 -9.13 1.54 13.70
C ALA A 140 -9.72 1.39 15.10
N GLU A 141 -8.90 1.01 16.09
CA GLU A 141 -9.34 0.90 17.49
C GLU A 141 -9.62 2.28 18.08
N TRP A 142 -8.75 3.24 17.86
CA TRP A 142 -8.86 4.58 18.42
C TRP A 142 -9.97 5.40 17.77
N MET A 143 -9.94 5.60 16.46
CA MET A 143 -10.95 6.37 15.72
C MET A 143 -12.27 5.59 15.59
N GLY A 144 -12.20 4.27 15.62
CA GLY A 144 -13.36 3.39 15.61
C GLY A 144 -14.36 3.64 16.74
N GLN A 145 -13.93 4.25 17.84
CA GLN A 145 -14.84 4.65 18.92
C GLN A 145 -15.85 5.68 18.43
N ILE A 146 -15.43 6.66 17.61
CA ILE A 146 -16.31 7.67 17.02
C ILE A 146 -17.31 7.00 16.06
N TYR A 147 -16.82 6.16 15.17
CA TYR A 147 -17.68 5.50 14.17
C TYR A 147 -18.71 4.58 14.81
N LYS A 148 -18.29 3.74 15.77
CA LYS A 148 -19.18 2.82 16.49
C LYS A 148 -20.20 3.57 17.33
N PHE A 149 -19.80 4.69 17.96
CA PHE A 149 -20.71 5.55 18.69
C PHE A 149 -21.81 6.10 17.77
N LEU A 150 -21.48 6.46 16.54
CA LEU A 150 -22.41 6.93 15.52
C LEU A 150 -23.13 5.79 14.76
N GLY A 151 -22.93 4.52 15.15
CA GLY A 151 -23.65 3.38 14.57
C GLY A 151 -23.04 2.82 13.28
N LEU A 152 -21.79 3.17 12.96
CA LEU A 152 -21.05 2.58 11.83
C LEU A 152 -20.23 1.35 12.27
N THR A 153 -20.02 0.43 11.34
CA THR A 153 -19.16 -0.75 11.50
C THR A 153 -17.73 -0.47 11.04
N VAL A 154 -16.75 -1.09 11.73
CA VAL A 154 -15.32 -0.90 11.44
C VAL A 154 -14.63 -2.25 11.33
N GLY A 155 -13.98 -2.48 10.19
CA GLY A 155 -13.14 -3.64 9.90
C GLY A 155 -11.66 -3.27 9.77
N VAL A 156 -10.78 -4.25 9.93
CA VAL A 156 -9.34 -4.07 9.79
C VAL A 156 -8.77 -5.21 8.94
N ILE A 157 -8.04 -4.86 7.88
CA ILE A 157 -7.32 -5.79 7.02
C ILE A 157 -5.84 -5.75 7.38
N VAL A 158 -5.32 -6.87 7.84
CA VAL A 158 -3.94 -7.07 8.27
C VAL A 158 -3.44 -8.44 7.86
N HIS A 159 -2.15 -8.68 7.99
CA HIS A 159 -1.56 -9.97 7.66
C HIS A 159 -2.17 -11.12 8.48
N GLY A 160 -2.34 -12.28 7.85
CA GLY A 160 -2.78 -13.54 8.49
C GLY A 160 -4.28 -13.76 8.57
N LEU A 161 -5.12 -12.87 8.02
CA LEU A 161 -6.56 -13.08 7.90
C LEU A 161 -6.89 -14.08 6.79
N ASP A 162 -7.86 -14.97 7.03
CA ASP A 162 -8.47 -15.80 6.01
C ASP A 162 -9.49 -15.02 5.14
N ASP A 163 -9.96 -15.64 4.04
CA ASP A 163 -10.89 -14.99 3.08
C ASP A 163 -12.22 -14.59 3.75
N ALA A 164 -12.74 -15.39 4.70
CA ALA A 164 -13.99 -15.09 5.38
C ALA A 164 -13.85 -13.87 6.31
N GLN A 165 -12.73 -13.79 7.03
CA GLN A 165 -12.40 -12.66 7.89
C GLN A 165 -12.17 -11.39 7.07
N ARG A 166 -11.47 -11.49 5.93
CA ARG A 166 -11.27 -10.38 5.01
C ARG A 166 -12.59 -9.86 4.47
N LYS A 167 -13.45 -10.76 3.98
CA LYS A 167 -14.77 -10.40 3.48
C LYS A 167 -15.60 -9.67 4.53
N ALA A 168 -15.66 -10.21 5.75
CA ALA A 168 -16.35 -9.56 6.86
C ALA A 168 -15.80 -8.17 7.19
N ALA A 169 -14.48 -7.97 7.08
CA ALA A 169 -13.86 -6.66 7.31
C ALA A 169 -14.15 -5.67 6.17
N TYR A 170 -14.17 -6.12 4.91
CA TYR A 170 -14.56 -5.28 3.77
C TYR A 170 -16.05 -4.95 3.75
N ASP A 171 -16.90 -5.79 4.34
CA ASP A 171 -18.34 -5.53 4.44
C ASP A 171 -18.70 -4.46 5.48
N CYS A 172 -17.74 -4.03 6.32
CA CYS A 172 -17.92 -2.92 7.24
C CYS A 172 -18.10 -1.58 6.50
N ASP A 173 -18.71 -0.59 7.17
CA ASP A 173 -18.85 0.77 6.64
C ASP A 173 -17.49 1.43 6.43
N VAL A 174 -16.53 1.16 7.34
CA VAL A 174 -15.15 1.68 7.31
C VAL A 174 -14.18 0.51 7.43
N THR A 175 -13.21 0.44 6.51
CA THR A 175 -12.17 -0.61 6.51
C THR A 175 -10.79 0.04 6.57
N TYR A 176 -10.06 -0.22 7.65
CA TYR A 176 -8.64 0.12 7.78
C TYR A 176 -7.77 -0.99 7.21
N GLY A 177 -6.68 -0.64 6.56
CA GLY A 177 -5.74 -1.64 6.05
C GLY A 177 -4.45 -1.03 5.55
N THR A 178 -3.46 -1.87 5.27
CA THR A 178 -2.22 -1.41 4.63
C THR A 178 -2.37 -1.42 3.11
N ASN A 179 -1.62 -0.54 2.44
CA ASN A 179 -1.56 -0.51 0.97
C ASN A 179 -1.23 -1.89 0.38
N ASN A 180 -0.30 -2.62 1.01
CA ASN A 180 0.13 -3.94 0.55
C ASN A 180 -1.01 -4.98 0.67
N GLU A 181 -1.68 -5.07 1.83
CA GLU A 181 -2.76 -6.03 2.04
C GLU A 181 -3.95 -5.77 1.09
N LEU A 182 -4.35 -4.50 0.94
CA LEU A 182 -5.41 -4.11 0.01
C LEU A 182 -5.03 -4.44 -1.45
N GLY A 183 -3.77 -4.18 -1.83
CA GLY A 183 -3.27 -4.50 -3.16
C GLY A 183 -3.16 -6.00 -3.41
N PHE A 184 -2.71 -6.79 -2.42
CA PHE A 184 -2.69 -8.25 -2.55
C PHE A 184 -4.10 -8.84 -2.61
N ASP A 185 -5.06 -8.31 -1.87
CA ASP A 185 -6.46 -8.73 -1.97
C ASP A 185 -7.03 -8.43 -3.36
N TYR A 186 -6.74 -7.26 -3.92
CA TYR A 186 -7.11 -6.95 -5.29
C TYR A 186 -6.54 -7.94 -6.30
N LEU A 187 -5.26 -8.31 -6.17
CA LEU A 187 -4.64 -9.30 -7.04
C LEU A 187 -5.29 -10.69 -6.86
N ARG A 188 -5.55 -11.11 -5.62
CA ARG A 188 -6.21 -12.40 -5.33
C ARG A 188 -7.62 -12.45 -5.91
N ASP A 189 -8.39 -11.37 -5.75
CA ASP A 189 -9.76 -11.28 -6.29
C ASP A 189 -9.76 -11.37 -7.82
N ASN A 190 -8.78 -10.78 -8.51
CA ASN A 190 -8.66 -10.90 -9.96
C ASN A 190 -8.28 -12.32 -10.45
N MET A 191 -7.90 -13.22 -9.54
CA MET A 191 -7.66 -14.63 -9.83
C MET A 191 -8.89 -15.53 -9.55
N LYS A 192 -9.96 -14.99 -8.95
CA LYS A 192 -11.19 -15.74 -8.65
C LYS A 192 -12.03 -15.90 -9.92
N TYR A 193 -12.68 -17.06 -10.03
CA TYR A 193 -13.57 -17.37 -11.15
C TYR A 193 -15.00 -16.86 -10.95
N ARG A 194 -15.41 -16.58 -9.71
CA ARG A 194 -16.77 -16.19 -9.33
C ARG A 194 -16.73 -14.92 -8.52
N LEU A 195 -17.66 -13.99 -8.77
CA LEU A 195 -17.74 -12.72 -8.03
C LEU A 195 -18.01 -12.91 -6.53
N GLU A 196 -18.76 -13.96 -6.17
CA GLU A 196 -19.09 -14.28 -4.79
C GLU A 196 -17.89 -14.72 -3.94
N ASP A 197 -16.83 -15.22 -4.61
CA ASP A 197 -15.58 -15.64 -3.97
C ASP A 197 -14.62 -14.47 -3.73
N MET A 198 -14.89 -13.31 -4.30
CA MET A 198 -14.12 -12.10 -4.07
C MET A 198 -14.36 -11.57 -2.65
N VAL A 199 -13.31 -11.04 -2.05
CA VAL A 199 -13.36 -10.47 -0.70
C VAL A 199 -13.62 -8.97 -0.71
N GLN A 200 -13.14 -8.27 -1.72
CA GLN A 200 -13.35 -6.83 -1.88
C GLN A 200 -14.69 -6.56 -2.59
N ARG A 201 -15.29 -5.44 -2.24
CA ARG A 201 -16.44 -4.88 -2.94
C ARG A 201 -16.06 -3.50 -3.48
N GLY A 202 -16.24 -3.05 -4.54
CA GLY A 202 -15.90 -1.76 -5.18
C GLY A 202 -15.12 -0.74 -4.31
N HIS A 203 -14.46 0.17 -4.97
CA HIS A 203 -13.66 1.23 -4.34
C HIS A 203 -14.35 2.58 -4.55
N ILE A 204 -15.04 3.10 -3.53
CA ILE A 204 -15.87 4.30 -3.63
C ILE A 204 -15.12 5.52 -3.12
N TYR A 205 -14.51 5.38 -1.95
CA TYR A 205 -13.76 6.45 -1.31
C TYR A 205 -12.60 5.85 -0.51
N ALA A 206 -11.45 6.47 -0.61
CA ALA A 206 -10.29 6.09 0.19
C ALA A 206 -9.55 7.33 0.70
N ILE A 207 -9.04 7.23 1.92
CA ILE A 207 -8.01 8.10 2.46
C ILE A 207 -6.71 7.32 2.48
N VAL A 208 -5.66 7.89 1.90
CA VAL A 208 -4.31 7.34 1.94
C VAL A 208 -3.49 8.23 2.85
N ASP A 209 -3.11 7.71 4.02
CA ASP A 209 -2.20 8.40 4.94
C ASP A 209 -0.74 8.16 4.51
N GLU A 210 0.15 9.11 4.84
CA GLU A 210 1.57 9.05 4.46
C GLU A 210 1.76 8.77 2.94
N VAL A 211 1.04 9.53 2.12
CA VAL A 211 0.96 9.34 0.67
C VAL A 211 2.31 9.45 -0.05
N ASP A 212 3.25 10.19 0.49
CA ASP A 212 4.64 10.28 0.04
C ASP A 212 5.35 8.93 0.15
N SER A 213 5.24 8.24 1.29
CA SER A 213 5.77 6.89 1.43
C SER A 213 5.09 5.90 0.47
N ILE A 214 3.76 5.88 0.45
CA ILE A 214 3.00 4.85 -0.28
C ILE A 214 3.09 5.05 -1.80
N LEU A 215 2.88 6.28 -2.29
CA LEU A 215 2.74 6.56 -3.72
C LEU A 215 4.02 7.06 -4.39
N ILE A 216 5.07 7.40 -3.64
CA ILE A 216 6.35 7.86 -4.17
C ILE A 216 7.47 6.88 -3.82
N ASP A 217 7.80 6.72 -2.53
CA ASP A 217 8.99 5.97 -2.10
C ASP A 217 8.85 4.47 -2.39
N GLU A 218 7.71 3.86 -2.06
CA GLU A 218 7.45 2.44 -2.27
C GLU A 218 6.75 2.12 -3.60
N ALA A 219 6.37 3.14 -4.39
CA ALA A 219 5.59 2.98 -5.63
C ALA A 219 6.28 2.12 -6.71
N ARG A 220 7.61 2.04 -6.68
CA ARG A 220 8.39 1.25 -7.64
C ARG A 220 8.40 -0.24 -7.34
N THR A 221 7.99 -0.67 -6.15
CA THR A 221 8.01 -2.08 -5.77
C THR A 221 6.70 -2.74 -6.23
N PRO A 222 6.72 -3.61 -7.26
CA PRO A 222 5.50 -4.26 -7.72
C PRO A 222 4.99 -5.25 -6.67
N LEU A 223 3.68 -5.34 -6.52
CA LEU A 223 3.04 -6.43 -5.80
C LEU A 223 2.91 -7.62 -6.76
N ILE A 224 3.46 -8.77 -6.38
CA ILE A 224 3.46 -9.97 -7.21
C ILE A 224 2.86 -11.11 -6.43
N ILE A 225 1.87 -11.80 -7.01
CA ILE A 225 1.37 -13.10 -6.58
C ILE A 225 1.89 -14.12 -7.58
N SER A 226 2.68 -15.08 -7.09
CA SER A 226 3.12 -16.23 -7.88
C SER A 226 2.73 -17.52 -7.18
N GLY A 227 2.12 -18.44 -7.92
CA GLY A 227 1.95 -19.82 -7.47
C GLY A 227 3.24 -20.63 -7.63
N PRO A 228 3.37 -21.77 -6.94
CA PRO A 228 4.45 -22.70 -7.25
C PRO A 228 4.26 -23.19 -8.68
N LEU A 229 5.20 -22.84 -9.56
CA LEU A 229 5.43 -23.56 -10.80
C LEU A 229 6.08 -24.92 -10.46
N GLU A 230 6.00 -25.89 -11.38
CA GLU A 230 6.70 -27.18 -11.25
C GLU A 230 8.09 -26.95 -10.67
N ASP A 231 8.43 -27.74 -9.64
CA ASP A 231 9.68 -27.60 -8.91
C ASP A 231 10.86 -27.98 -9.82
N ARG A 232 11.43 -26.98 -10.49
CA ARG A 232 12.66 -27.11 -11.28
C ARG A 232 13.89 -26.74 -10.45
N SER A 233 13.79 -26.82 -9.12
CA SER A 233 14.87 -26.44 -8.21
C SER A 233 16.16 -27.22 -8.48
N ASP A 234 16.08 -28.47 -8.93
CA ASP A 234 17.25 -29.26 -9.28
C ASP A 234 18.02 -28.67 -10.45
N PHE A 235 17.32 -28.17 -11.47
CA PHE A 235 17.96 -27.54 -12.63
C PHE A 235 18.63 -26.20 -12.25
N TYR A 236 17.96 -25.38 -11.41
CA TYR A 236 18.56 -24.16 -10.87
C TYR A 236 19.81 -24.46 -10.05
N ASN A 237 19.72 -25.42 -9.11
CA ASN A 237 20.85 -25.82 -8.29
C ASN A 237 22.04 -26.33 -9.14
N THR A 238 21.76 -27.07 -10.21
CA THR A 238 22.78 -27.59 -11.08
C THR A 238 23.52 -26.47 -11.83
N ILE A 239 22.78 -25.52 -12.45
CA ILE A 239 23.38 -24.36 -13.13
C ILE A 239 24.18 -23.49 -12.17
N ASP A 240 23.65 -23.28 -10.95
CA ASP A 240 24.31 -22.48 -9.92
C ASP A 240 25.72 -22.94 -9.58
N THR A 241 25.99 -24.27 -9.65
CA THR A 241 27.33 -24.85 -9.41
C THR A 241 28.39 -24.43 -10.42
N PHE A 242 28.00 -23.94 -11.60
CA PHE A 242 28.93 -23.45 -12.62
C PHE A 242 29.33 -21.99 -12.44
N ILE A 243 28.45 -21.17 -11.82
CA ILE A 243 28.70 -19.74 -11.67
C ILE A 243 29.95 -19.40 -10.83
N PRO A 244 30.23 -20.10 -9.71
CA PRO A 244 31.47 -19.88 -8.94
C PRO A 244 32.73 -20.18 -9.69
N LYS A 245 32.69 -21.00 -10.76
CA LYS A 245 33.83 -21.39 -11.59
C LYS A 245 34.25 -20.30 -12.59
N LEU A 246 33.47 -19.23 -12.73
CA LEU A 246 33.76 -18.09 -13.58
C LEU A 246 34.72 -17.12 -12.92
N ASP A 247 35.78 -16.74 -13.64
CA ASP A 247 36.75 -15.76 -13.23
C ASP A 247 36.34 -14.34 -13.63
N LYS A 248 37.06 -13.31 -13.14
CA LYS A 248 36.76 -11.91 -13.44
C LYS A 248 36.81 -11.53 -14.92
N VAL A 249 37.49 -12.29 -15.74
CA VAL A 249 37.57 -12.07 -17.20
C VAL A 249 36.33 -12.61 -17.95
N ASP A 250 35.55 -13.47 -17.30
CA ASP A 250 34.42 -14.16 -17.90
C ASP A 250 33.13 -13.33 -17.86
N TYR A 251 33.09 -12.23 -17.08
CA TYR A 251 31.92 -11.38 -16.97
C TYR A 251 32.28 -9.90 -16.80
N GLU A 252 31.38 -9.04 -17.27
CA GLU A 252 31.41 -7.58 -17.06
C GLU A 252 30.29 -7.16 -16.14
N MET A 253 30.61 -6.25 -15.20
CA MET A 253 29.67 -5.75 -14.22
C MET A 253 29.59 -4.22 -14.28
N ASP A 254 28.40 -3.68 -14.47
CA ASP A 254 28.10 -2.25 -14.32
C ASP A 254 27.35 -2.02 -12.99
N GLU A 255 28.08 -1.49 -12.01
CA GLU A 255 27.52 -1.21 -10.69
C GLU A 255 26.45 -0.10 -10.71
N LYS A 256 26.54 0.86 -11.64
CA LYS A 256 25.59 1.98 -11.74
C LYS A 256 24.26 1.50 -12.33
N GLN A 257 24.32 0.66 -13.33
CA GLN A 257 23.13 0.08 -13.97
C GLN A 257 22.64 -1.20 -13.26
N ARG A 258 23.43 -1.72 -12.29
CA ARG A 258 23.17 -3.00 -11.60
C ARG A 258 22.96 -4.14 -12.60
N THR A 259 23.81 -4.20 -13.61
CA THR A 259 23.81 -5.27 -14.61
C THR A 259 25.09 -6.06 -14.58
N VAL A 260 25.02 -7.34 -14.92
CA VAL A 260 26.16 -8.23 -15.10
C VAL A 260 25.89 -9.13 -16.30
N ASN A 261 26.84 -9.22 -17.20
CA ASN A 261 26.75 -10.01 -18.44
C ASN A 261 28.01 -10.83 -18.62
N LEU A 262 27.91 -11.99 -19.31
CA LEU A 262 29.08 -12.76 -19.71
C LEU A 262 29.84 -12.02 -20.83
N THR A 263 31.15 -12.06 -20.77
CA THR A 263 32.00 -11.69 -21.91
C THR A 263 32.01 -12.82 -22.97
N GLU A 264 32.56 -12.57 -24.16
CA GLU A 264 32.70 -13.62 -25.18
C GLU A 264 33.48 -14.84 -24.63
N VAL A 265 34.55 -14.61 -23.89
CA VAL A 265 35.33 -15.65 -23.23
C VAL A 265 34.52 -16.40 -22.18
N GLY A 266 33.72 -15.68 -21.42
CA GLY A 266 32.82 -16.26 -20.41
C GLY A 266 31.70 -17.09 -21.04
N MET A 267 31.16 -16.67 -22.18
CA MET A 267 30.18 -17.43 -22.95
C MET A 267 30.75 -18.77 -23.44
N GLU A 268 31.89 -18.75 -24.09
CA GLU A 268 32.54 -19.95 -24.55
C GLU A 268 32.86 -20.92 -23.39
N ARG A 269 33.31 -20.38 -22.27
CA ARG A 269 33.63 -21.19 -21.08
C ARG A 269 32.33 -21.79 -20.48
N MET A 270 31.27 -21.03 -20.37
CA MET A 270 29.99 -21.51 -19.88
C MET A 270 29.38 -22.56 -20.81
N GLU A 271 29.40 -22.35 -22.13
CA GLU A 271 28.93 -23.33 -23.11
C GLU A 271 29.67 -24.66 -22.98
N ARG A 272 30.97 -24.61 -22.81
CA ARG A 272 31.79 -25.84 -22.64
C ARG A 272 31.37 -26.59 -21.38
N MET A 273 31.25 -25.90 -20.24
CA MET A 273 30.85 -26.52 -18.98
C MET A 273 29.47 -27.13 -19.06
N LEU A 274 28.51 -26.43 -19.69
CA LEU A 274 27.15 -26.92 -19.87
C LEU A 274 27.06 -28.10 -20.86
N LYS A 275 27.87 -28.11 -21.91
CA LYS A 275 27.97 -29.25 -22.83
C LYS A 275 28.54 -30.49 -22.14
N GLU A 276 29.59 -30.33 -21.36
CA GLU A 276 30.19 -31.42 -20.56
C GLU A 276 29.19 -32.02 -19.55
N ALA A 277 28.24 -31.23 -19.09
CA ALA A 277 27.19 -31.64 -18.17
C ALA A 277 25.87 -32.10 -18.84
N ASP A 278 25.86 -32.18 -20.18
CA ASP A 278 24.65 -32.52 -20.96
C ASP A 278 23.41 -31.65 -20.70
N LEU A 279 23.66 -30.34 -20.47
CA LEU A 279 22.63 -29.36 -20.15
C LEU A 279 22.26 -28.44 -21.32
N LEU A 280 22.93 -28.55 -22.46
CA LEU A 280 22.60 -27.87 -23.70
C LEU A 280 21.90 -28.82 -24.67
N LYS A 281 20.83 -28.35 -25.28
CA LYS A 281 20.03 -29.08 -26.27
C LYS A 281 20.56 -28.89 -27.70
N SER A 282 21.37 -27.87 -27.91
CA SER A 282 21.96 -27.50 -29.20
C SER A 282 23.39 -26.99 -29.01
N ASP A 283 24.07 -26.67 -30.12
CA ASP A 283 25.51 -26.33 -30.11
C ASP A 283 25.83 -24.96 -29.49
N SER A 284 24.87 -24.01 -29.45
CA SER A 284 25.10 -22.71 -28.85
C SER A 284 24.16 -22.45 -27.68
N LEU A 285 24.70 -21.78 -26.65
CA LEU A 285 23.92 -21.33 -25.48
C LEU A 285 22.75 -20.42 -25.88
N TYR A 286 22.89 -19.62 -26.93
CA TYR A 286 21.89 -18.66 -27.38
C TYR A 286 20.89 -19.19 -28.41
N ASP A 287 20.94 -20.46 -28.73
CA ASP A 287 19.92 -21.08 -29.57
C ASP A 287 18.56 -21.07 -28.87
N VAL A 288 17.47 -20.99 -29.67
CA VAL A 288 16.10 -20.92 -29.18
C VAL A 288 15.75 -22.05 -28.21
N GLU A 289 16.33 -23.23 -28.41
CA GLU A 289 16.11 -24.40 -27.55
C GLU A 289 16.73 -24.26 -26.16
N ASN A 290 17.73 -23.37 -25.99
CA ASN A 290 18.48 -23.13 -24.75
C ASN A 290 18.04 -21.84 -24.01
N VAL A 291 17.01 -21.14 -24.44
CA VAL A 291 16.52 -19.87 -23.82
C VAL A 291 16.33 -20.02 -22.31
N SER A 292 15.80 -21.15 -21.84
CA SER A 292 15.64 -21.42 -20.42
C SER A 292 16.99 -21.51 -19.69
N THR A 293 17.97 -22.16 -20.29
CA THR A 293 19.33 -22.32 -19.75
C THR A 293 20.05 -20.96 -19.66
N VAL A 294 19.95 -20.14 -20.74
CA VAL A 294 20.45 -18.73 -20.73
C VAL A 294 19.85 -17.92 -19.61
N HIS A 295 18.52 -18.02 -19.44
CA HIS A 295 17.83 -17.32 -18.38
C HIS A 295 18.40 -17.68 -17.00
N HIS A 296 18.57 -18.96 -16.71
CA HIS A 296 19.09 -19.42 -15.42
C HIS A 296 20.55 -19.04 -15.20
N VAL A 297 21.40 -19.14 -16.24
CA VAL A 297 22.80 -18.66 -16.18
C VAL A 297 22.86 -17.19 -15.82
N ASN A 298 22.04 -16.36 -16.48
CA ASN A 298 22.00 -14.91 -16.21
C ASN A 298 21.49 -14.61 -14.80
N GLN A 299 20.45 -15.30 -14.33
CA GLN A 299 19.92 -15.08 -12.97
C GLN A 299 20.91 -15.58 -11.91
N GLY A 300 21.56 -16.73 -12.10
CA GLY A 300 22.62 -17.20 -11.23
C GLY A 300 23.80 -16.21 -11.16
N LEU A 301 24.25 -15.70 -12.32
CA LEU A 301 25.31 -14.69 -12.38
C LEU A 301 24.92 -13.42 -11.61
N ARG A 302 23.70 -12.92 -11.79
CA ARG A 302 23.17 -11.79 -11.01
C ARG A 302 23.13 -12.09 -9.51
N ALA A 303 22.64 -13.27 -9.12
CA ALA A 303 22.56 -13.69 -7.72
C ALA A 303 23.94 -13.69 -7.03
N HIS A 304 24.98 -14.17 -7.71
CA HIS A 304 26.32 -14.27 -7.15
C HIS A 304 27.09 -12.94 -7.13
N LYS A 305 26.89 -12.08 -8.14
CA LYS A 305 27.76 -10.91 -8.36
C LYS A 305 27.15 -9.58 -7.94
N LEU A 306 25.82 -9.41 -8.03
CA LEU A 306 25.15 -8.14 -7.75
C LEU A 306 24.56 -8.03 -6.34
N PHE A 307 24.21 -9.16 -5.72
CA PHE A 307 23.52 -9.14 -4.42
C PHE A 307 24.47 -9.53 -3.28
N GLN A 308 24.49 -8.71 -2.23
CA GLN A 308 25.37 -8.89 -1.07
C GLN A 308 24.53 -9.18 0.18
N ARG A 309 24.98 -10.19 0.95
CA ARG A 309 24.42 -10.49 2.27
C ARG A 309 24.63 -9.28 3.21
N ASP A 310 23.65 -9.04 4.06
CA ASP A 310 23.60 -7.95 5.04
C ASP A 310 23.49 -6.54 4.44
N LYS A 311 23.37 -6.44 3.11
CA LYS A 311 23.09 -5.21 2.37
C LYS A 311 21.78 -5.30 1.59
N ASP A 312 21.67 -6.27 0.70
CA ASP A 312 20.49 -6.47 -0.15
C ASP A 312 19.52 -7.51 0.43
N TYR A 313 20.02 -8.41 1.29
CA TYR A 313 19.23 -9.43 1.97
C TYR A 313 19.93 -9.92 3.23
N ILE A 314 19.14 -10.51 4.14
CA ILE A 314 19.65 -11.27 5.30
C ILE A 314 19.20 -12.73 5.20
N VAL A 315 19.87 -13.59 5.96
CA VAL A 315 19.46 -14.99 6.15
C VAL A 315 18.88 -15.15 7.56
N ARG A 316 17.60 -15.50 7.64
CA ARG A 316 16.92 -15.74 8.93
C ARG A 316 16.19 -17.07 8.88
N ASN A 317 16.48 -17.95 9.83
CA ASN A 317 15.92 -19.31 9.89
C ASN A 317 16.14 -20.13 8.62
N GLY A 318 17.28 -19.96 7.94
CA GLY A 318 17.59 -20.63 6.68
C GLY A 318 16.86 -20.05 5.45
N GLU A 319 16.13 -18.95 5.62
CA GLU A 319 15.44 -18.27 4.53
C GLU A 319 16.08 -16.93 4.18
N VAL A 320 16.05 -16.58 2.88
CA VAL A 320 16.47 -15.28 2.38
C VAL A 320 15.33 -14.27 2.62
N VAL A 321 15.63 -13.22 3.39
CA VAL A 321 14.73 -12.10 3.63
C VAL A 321 15.30 -10.85 2.96
N ILE A 322 14.55 -10.25 2.05
CA ILE A 322 14.97 -9.06 1.31
C ILE A 322 15.05 -7.85 2.24
N ILE A 323 16.06 -7.02 2.05
CA ILE A 323 16.16 -5.69 2.65
C ILE A 323 15.71 -4.67 1.60
N ASP A 324 14.81 -3.79 1.97
CA ASP A 324 14.40 -2.67 1.11
C ASP A 324 15.56 -1.67 0.96
N GLU A 325 15.91 -1.37 -0.27
CA GLU A 325 17.07 -0.53 -0.62
C GLU A 325 16.93 0.91 -0.11
N PHE A 326 15.71 1.41 -0.01
CA PHE A 326 15.45 2.81 0.37
C PHE A 326 15.24 2.98 1.87
N THR A 327 14.53 2.05 2.50
CA THR A 327 14.17 2.15 3.92
C THR A 327 15.07 1.35 4.84
N GLY A 328 15.88 0.43 4.30
CA GLY A 328 16.68 -0.52 5.08
C GLY A 328 15.86 -1.53 5.88
N ARG A 329 14.54 -1.62 5.64
CA ARG A 329 13.63 -2.50 6.38
C ARG A 329 13.63 -3.90 5.79
N MET A 330 13.54 -4.90 6.67
CA MET A 330 13.32 -6.29 6.28
C MET A 330 11.91 -6.46 5.70
N MET A 331 11.81 -7.17 4.58
CA MET A 331 10.54 -7.48 3.90
C MET A 331 10.27 -9.00 3.92
N PRO A 332 9.80 -9.56 5.04
CA PRO A 332 9.48 -10.97 5.12
C PRO A 332 8.33 -11.32 4.16
N GLY A 333 8.46 -12.47 3.48
CA GLY A 333 7.47 -12.94 2.50
C GLY A 333 7.61 -12.38 1.09
N ARG A 334 8.40 -11.31 0.87
CA ARG A 334 8.74 -10.85 -0.49
C ARG A 334 9.82 -11.73 -1.11
N ARG A 335 9.76 -11.87 -2.42
CA ARG A 335 10.71 -12.66 -3.22
C ARG A 335 11.23 -11.83 -4.38
N TYR A 336 12.48 -12.05 -4.77
CA TYR A 336 12.98 -11.54 -6.05
C TYR A 336 12.26 -12.25 -7.20
N SER A 337 12.02 -11.52 -8.29
CA SER A 337 11.36 -12.01 -9.51
C SER A 337 12.27 -12.91 -10.36
N GLU A 338 11.68 -13.55 -11.37
CA GLU A 338 12.39 -14.23 -12.46
C GLU A 338 13.32 -15.37 -12.05
N GLY A 339 13.08 -16.05 -10.93
CA GLY A 339 13.93 -17.15 -10.45
C GLY A 339 15.12 -16.72 -9.60
N LEU A 340 15.47 -15.42 -9.58
CA LEU A 340 16.60 -14.87 -8.82
C LEU A 340 16.56 -15.23 -7.32
N HIS A 341 15.35 -15.33 -6.74
CA HIS A 341 15.20 -15.73 -5.34
C HIS A 341 15.60 -17.18 -5.09
N GLN A 342 15.35 -18.06 -6.05
CA GLN A 342 15.72 -19.47 -6.01
C GLN A 342 17.24 -19.61 -6.13
N ASP A 343 17.87 -18.93 -7.08
CA ASP A 343 19.31 -18.90 -7.24
C ASP A 343 20.00 -18.33 -5.99
N ARG A 344 19.39 -17.32 -5.37
CA ARG A 344 19.91 -16.75 -4.13
C ARG A 344 19.83 -17.72 -2.95
N LYS A 345 18.78 -18.54 -2.86
CA LYS A 345 18.67 -19.62 -1.86
C LYS A 345 19.77 -20.67 -2.05
N SER A 346 20.12 -21.02 -3.29
CA SER A 346 21.22 -21.94 -3.60
C SER A 346 22.55 -21.39 -3.08
N VAL A 347 22.87 -20.14 -3.40
CA VAL A 347 24.09 -19.44 -2.93
C VAL A 347 24.21 -19.44 -1.41
N VAL A 348 23.09 -19.32 -0.70
CA VAL A 348 23.09 -19.34 0.78
C VAL A 348 23.36 -20.73 1.33
N ARG A 349 22.83 -21.79 0.70
CA ARG A 349 23.04 -23.18 1.13
C ARG A 349 24.50 -23.63 0.97
N GLU A 350 25.22 -23.14 -0.04
CA GLU A 350 26.64 -23.46 -0.23
C GLU A 350 27.57 -22.79 0.78
N ARG A 351 27.12 -21.74 1.51
CA ARG A 351 27.93 -20.99 2.47
C ARG A 351 27.56 -21.23 3.94
N VAL A 352 26.69 -22.19 4.22
CA VAL A 352 26.37 -22.70 5.57
C VAL A 352 26.99 -24.07 5.73
#